data_49246dcfd5b755df64ac394d51283afd
#
_entry.id   49246dcfd5b755df64ac394d51283afd
#
_cell.length_a   1.000
_cell.length_b   1.000
_cell.length_c   1.000
_cell.angle_alpha   90.00
_cell.angle_beta   90.00
_cell.angle_gamma   90.00
#
_symmetry.space_group_name_H-M   'P 1'
#
loop_
_entity.id
_entity.type
_entity.pdbx_description
1 polymer ?
#
loop_
_entity_poly.entity_id
_entity_poly.type
_entity_poly.pdbx_seq_one_letter_code
_entity_poly.pdbx_strand_id
1 'polypeptide(L)'
;MKLQLNREFAMRHLGVALLMAGLCGWFLYDGAIVYPQKDDAYFEQLHTQKQRAIDRQFQFAGLTGLAAIIIALGVLRNKRRTLEWDDAQMCGTLTGGKPLAFAEVEGVDARRWKSKGILVVYAKDGRHFILDTWHHTGAKELAEKIMDDVRARTAAATPSSGAPA
;
A
#
# COMPACT_ATOMS: atom_id res chain seq x y z
N MET A 1 -0.48 7.75 -20.76
CA MET A 1 -0.44 8.22 -19.35
C MET A 1 0.22 7.17 -18.47
N LYS A 2 0.61 7.50 -17.23
CA LYS A 2 1.38 6.57 -16.39
C LYS A 2 0.98 6.66 -14.93
N LEU A 3 0.84 5.49 -14.28
CA LEU A 3 0.67 5.36 -12.85
C LEU A 3 2.02 5.57 -12.16
N GLN A 4 2.06 6.46 -11.18
CA GLN A 4 3.29 6.75 -10.41
C GLN A 4 3.00 6.63 -8.92
N LEU A 5 4.01 6.21 -8.15
CA LEU A 5 3.91 6.21 -6.69
C LEU A 5 3.65 7.63 -6.19
N ASN A 6 2.62 7.80 -5.37
CA ASN A 6 2.32 9.08 -4.74
C ASN A 6 3.49 9.50 -3.83
N ARG A 7 4.11 10.64 -4.16
CA ARG A 7 5.28 11.16 -3.44
C ARG A 7 4.97 11.45 -1.97
N GLU A 8 3.80 12.00 -1.69
CA GLU A 8 3.38 12.26 -0.31
C GLU A 8 3.25 10.98 0.51
N PHE A 9 2.59 9.97 -0.07
CA PHE A 9 2.49 8.65 0.54
C PHE A 9 3.88 8.09 0.84
N ALA A 10 4.79 8.09 -0.15
CA ALA A 10 6.14 7.57 0.01
C ALA A 10 6.91 8.32 1.11
N MET A 11 6.89 9.65 1.11
CA MET A 11 7.61 10.48 2.08
C MET A 11 7.10 10.27 3.51
N ARG A 12 5.77 10.22 3.70
CA ARG A 12 5.18 9.96 5.03
C ARG A 12 5.58 8.59 5.58
N HIS A 13 5.48 7.54 4.76
CA HIS A 13 5.80 6.18 5.21
C HIS A 13 7.31 5.98 5.42
N LEU A 14 8.17 6.57 4.57
CA LEU A 14 9.61 6.56 4.78
C LEU A 14 10.00 7.33 6.05
N GLY A 15 9.35 8.47 6.33
CA GLY A 15 9.53 9.19 7.59
C GLY A 15 9.21 8.35 8.82
N VAL A 16 8.08 7.62 8.79
CA VAL A 16 7.71 6.69 9.87
C VAL A 16 8.71 5.53 9.97
N ALA A 17 9.16 4.96 8.85
CA ALA A 17 10.16 3.90 8.85
C ALA A 17 11.49 4.35 9.47
N LEU A 18 11.95 5.57 9.15
CA LEU A 18 13.15 6.16 9.73
C LEU A 18 12.99 6.42 11.24
N LEU A 19 11.82 6.90 11.67
CA LEU A 19 11.53 7.07 13.10
C LEU A 19 11.60 5.73 13.84
N MET A 20 10.97 4.69 13.30
CA MET A 20 11.01 3.34 13.89
C MET A 20 12.43 2.76 13.91
N ALA A 21 13.23 2.99 12.87
CA ALA A 21 14.64 2.58 12.84
C ALA A 21 15.47 3.36 13.88
N GLY A 22 15.22 4.64 14.07
CA GLY A 22 15.84 5.46 15.12
C GLY A 22 15.52 4.94 16.52
N LEU A 23 14.25 4.62 16.78
CA LEU A 23 13.82 4.00 18.05
C LEU A 23 14.46 2.61 18.25
N CYS A 24 14.56 1.80 17.21
CA CYS A 24 15.27 0.53 17.26
C CYS A 24 16.73 0.74 17.69
N GLY A 25 17.45 1.67 17.07
CA GLY A 25 18.83 2.02 17.43
C GLY A 25 18.94 2.51 18.88
N TRP A 26 17.99 3.35 19.33
CA TRP A 26 17.94 3.82 20.70
C TRP A 26 17.78 2.67 21.70
N PHE A 27 16.80 1.79 21.50
CA PHE A 27 16.59 0.64 22.40
C PHE A 27 17.78 -0.33 22.40
N LEU A 28 18.42 -0.53 21.26
CA LEU A 28 19.66 -1.33 21.19
C LEU A 28 20.79 -0.69 22.00
N TYR A 29 20.98 0.63 21.87
CA TYR A 29 21.98 1.37 22.62
C TYR A 29 21.72 1.30 24.13
N ASP A 30 20.49 1.55 24.56
CA ASP A 30 20.11 1.46 25.98
C ASP A 30 20.31 0.05 26.52
N GLY A 31 19.84 -0.97 25.82
CA GLY A 31 19.96 -2.36 26.25
C GLY A 31 21.38 -2.89 26.29
N ALA A 32 22.22 -2.53 25.30
CA ALA A 32 23.56 -3.06 25.16
C ALA A 32 24.63 -2.26 25.91
N ILE A 33 24.43 -0.95 26.09
CA ILE A 33 25.47 -0.06 26.62
C ILE A 33 25.03 0.62 27.91
N VAL A 34 23.87 1.28 27.92
CA VAL A 34 23.47 2.13 29.06
C VAL A 34 23.09 1.27 30.27
N TYR A 35 22.14 0.34 30.08
CA TYR A 35 21.59 -0.45 31.19
C TYR A 35 22.62 -1.40 31.85
N PRO A 36 23.52 -2.07 31.13
CA PRO A 36 24.56 -2.87 31.76
C PRO A 36 25.50 -2.08 32.70
N GLN A 37 25.68 -0.78 32.46
CA GLN A 37 26.54 0.10 33.26
C GLN A 37 25.83 0.67 34.50
N LYS A 38 24.50 0.55 34.60
CA LYS A 38 23.74 0.99 35.79
C LYS A 38 23.90 -0.02 36.92
N ASP A 39 23.94 0.51 38.16
CA ASP A 39 23.95 -0.30 39.39
C ASP A 39 22.56 -0.89 39.69
N ASP A 40 22.53 -1.84 40.61
CA ASP A 40 21.27 -2.51 40.96
C ASP A 40 20.33 -1.56 41.71
N ALA A 41 20.84 -0.57 42.47
CA ALA A 41 20.05 0.42 43.15
C ALA A 41 19.19 1.26 42.20
N TYR A 42 19.69 1.54 40.98
CA TYR A 42 18.91 2.20 39.94
C TYR A 42 17.67 1.38 39.53
N PHE A 43 17.82 0.05 39.40
CA PHE A 43 16.73 -0.85 39.00
C PHE A 43 15.73 -1.12 40.15
N GLU A 44 16.22 -1.13 41.38
CA GLU A 44 15.36 -1.19 42.58
C GLU A 44 14.41 -0.01 42.66
N GLN A 45 14.89 1.22 42.39
CA GLN A 45 14.05 2.42 42.32
C GLN A 45 12.97 2.32 41.22
N LEU A 46 13.24 1.62 40.14
CA LEU A 46 12.28 1.37 39.06
C LEU A 46 11.38 0.15 39.29
N HIS A 47 11.47 -0.49 40.48
CA HIS A 47 10.75 -1.71 40.82
C HIS A 47 10.90 -2.83 39.76
N THR A 48 12.08 -2.97 39.20
CA THR A 48 12.36 -3.97 38.16
C THR A 48 13.72 -4.64 38.38
N GLN A 49 13.89 -5.81 37.81
CA GLN A 49 15.19 -6.50 37.79
C GLN A 49 16.01 -6.03 36.57
N LYS A 50 17.31 -5.81 36.76
CA LYS A 50 18.24 -5.36 35.73
C LYS A 50 18.11 -6.18 34.44
N GLN A 51 18.14 -7.49 34.53
CA GLN A 51 18.02 -8.38 33.38
C GLN A 51 16.70 -8.18 32.63
N ARG A 52 15.59 -8.09 33.36
CA ARG A 52 14.27 -7.84 32.71
C ARG A 52 14.19 -6.48 32.01
N ALA A 53 14.85 -5.47 32.57
CA ALA A 53 14.91 -4.16 31.92
C ALA A 53 15.69 -4.23 30.61
N ILE A 54 16.85 -4.91 30.59
CA ILE A 54 17.64 -5.14 29.38
C ILE A 54 16.84 -5.95 28.34
N ASP A 55 16.22 -7.04 28.74
CA ASP A 55 15.43 -7.88 27.85
C ASP A 55 14.28 -7.10 27.19
N ARG A 56 13.63 -6.20 27.94
CA ARG A 56 12.59 -5.31 27.36
C ARG A 56 13.15 -4.37 26.31
N GLN A 57 14.35 -3.82 26.48
CA GLN A 57 14.96 -2.97 25.48
C GLN A 57 15.19 -3.74 24.17
N PHE A 58 15.69 -4.97 24.24
CA PHE A 58 15.87 -5.80 23.04
C PHE A 58 14.53 -6.20 22.40
N GLN A 59 13.49 -6.45 23.22
CA GLN A 59 12.14 -6.71 22.68
C GLN A 59 11.57 -5.49 21.92
N PHE A 60 11.70 -4.27 22.48
CA PHE A 60 11.27 -3.05 21.82
C PHE A 60 12.11 -2.75 20.57
N ALA A 61 13.41 -3.00 20.62
CA ALA A 61 14.27 -2.89 19.44
C ALA A 61 13.82 -3.84 18.32
N GLY A 62 13.55 -5.10 18.66
CA GLY A 62 13.03 -6.07 17.70
C GLY A 62 11.69 -5.65 17.07
N LEU A 63 10.74 -5.17 17.87
CA LEU A 63 9.44 -4.71 17.41
C LEU A 63 9.55 -3.49 16.50
N THR A 64 10.31 -2.47 16.91
CA THR A 64 10.47 -1.23 16.12
C THR A 64 11.27 -1.48 14.85
N GLY A 65 12.31 -2.32 14.90
CA GLY A 65 13.09 -2.73 13.74
C GLY A 65 12.25 -3.49 12.72
N LEU A 66 11.46 -4.45 13.17
CA LEU A 66 10.53 -5.21 12.31
C LEU A 66 9.49 -4.27 11.66
N ALA A 67 8.90 -3.35 12.43
CA ALA A 67 7.96 -2.36 11.91
C ALA A 67 8.61 -1.48 10.83
N ALA A 68 9.83 -0.99 11.04
CA ALA A 68 10.58 -0.21 10.05
C ALA A 68 10.77 -0.98 8.74
N ILE A 69 11.15 -2.26 8.83
CA ILE A 69 11.35 -3.13 7.66
C ILE A 69 10.03 -3.32 6.91
N ILE A 70 8.94 -3.65 7.60
CA ILE A 70 7.63 -3.89 6.97
C ILE A 70 7.16 -2.64 6.22
N ILE A 71 7.29 -1.45 6.83
CA ILE A 71 6.90 -0.19 6.20
C ILE A 71 7.75 0.10 4.97
N ALA A 72 9.08 -0.05 5.08
CA ALA A 72 10.00 0.18 3.95
C ALA A 72 9.72 -0.79 2.79
N LEU A 73 9.51 -2.07 3.07
CA LEU A 73 9.14 -3.07 2.06
C LEU A 73 7.79 -2.75 1.40
N GLY A 74 6.82 -2.24 2.18
CA GLY A 74 5.54 -1.77 1.65
C GLY A 74 5.70 -0.65 0.63
N VAL A 75 6.52 0.35 0.92
CA VAL A 75 6.83 1.44 -0.02
C VAL A 75 7.55 0.91 -1.26
N LEU A 76 8.56 0.04 -1.11
CA LEU A 76 9.28 -0.55 -2.24
C LEU A 76 8.37 -1.40 -3.14
N ARG A 77 7.46 -2.18 -2.54
CA ARG A 77 6.47 -2.97 -3.28
C ARG A 77 5.55 -2.06 -4.10
N ASN A 78 5.06 -0.98 -3.52
CA ASN A 78 4.20 -0.03 -4.23
C ASN A 78 4.97 0.74 -5.33
N LYS A 79 6.25 1.05 -5.13
CA LYS A 79 7.11 1.65 -6.17
C LYS A 79 7.27 0.75 -7.40
N ARG A 80 7.26 -0.57 -7.22
CA ARG A 80 7.37 -1.55 -8.31
C ARG A 80 6.07 -1.74 -9.08
N ARG A 81 4.94 -1.26 -8.56
CA ARG A 81 3.65 -1.32 -9.25
C ARG A 81 3.60 -0.21 -10.28
N THR A 82 3.68 -0.57 -11.53
CA THR A 82 3.62 0.34 -12.67
C THR A 82 2.46 -0.03 -13.57
N LEU A 83 1.86 0.97 -14.19
CA LEU A 83 0.88 0.81 -15.25
C LEU A 83 0.96 2.03 -16.16
N GLU A 84 1.07 1.79 -17.43
CA GLU A 84 1.00 2.80 -18.47
C GLU A 84 -0.25 2.53 -19.30
N TRP A 85 -0.92 3.57 -19.74
CA TRP A 85 -2.13 3.44 -20.56
C TRP A 85 -2.22 4.54 -21.61
N ASP A 86 -2.85 4.21 -22.70
CA ASP A 86 -3.26 5.09 -23.78
C ASP A 86 -4.79 5.10 -23.91
N ASP A 87 -5.31 5.37 -25.10
CA ASP A 87 -6.76 5.37 -25.33
C ASP A 87 -7.35 3.97 -25.57
N ALA A 88 -6.54 3.00 -25.95
CA ALA A 88 -6.98 1.67 -26.33
C ALA A 88 -6.67 0.59 -25.27
N GLN A 89 -5.53 0.70 -24.60
CA GLN A 89 -5.00 -0.37 -23.75
C GLN A 89 -4.19 0.13 -22.56
N MET A 90 -3.94 -0.76 -21.63
CA MET A 90 -3.08 -0.55 -20.48
C MET A 90 -2.06 -1.70 -20.36
N CYS A 91 -0.83 -1.39 -19.94
CA CYS A 91 0.23 -2.37 -19.76
C CYS A 91 1.13 -2.01 -18.59
N GLY A 92 1.56 -2.99 -17.83
CA GLY A 92 2.47 -2.79 -16.70
C GLY A 92 2.46 -3.95 -15.72
N THR A 93 3.13 -3.78 -14.58
CA THR A 93 3.22 -4.85 -13.58
C THR A 93 1.85 -5.22 -12.98
N LEU A 94 0.90 -4.28 -12.94
CA LEU A 94 -0.46 -4.56 -12.46
C LEU A 94 -1.25 -5.48 -13.41
N THR A 95 -0.96 -5.44 -14.71
CA THR A 95 -1.56 -6.35 -15.71
C THR A 95 -0.72 -7.60 -15.95
N GLY A 96 0.26 -7.90 -15.08
CA GLY A 96 1.17 -9.02 -15.24
C GLY A 96 2.18 -8.86 -16.39
N GLY A 97 2.49 -7.63 -16.78
CA GLY A 97 3.42 -7.31 -17.88
C GLY A 97 2.83 -7.52 -19.27
N LYS A 98 1.56 -7.91 -19.39
CA LYS A 98 0.87 -8.11 -20.67
C LYS A 98 -0.07 -6.94 -20.94
N PRO A 99 -0.20 -6.48 -22.20
CA PRO A 99 -1.20 -5.48 -22.54
C PRO A 99 -2.61 -6.02 -22.22
N LEU A 100 -3.47 -5.12 -21.80
CA LEU A 100 -4.89 -5.37 -21.54
C LEU A 100 -5.68 -4.25 -22.22
N ALA A 101 -6.46 -4.58 -23.23
CA ALA A 101 -7.34 -3.62 -23.89
C ALA A 101 -8.49 -3.24 -22.95
N PHE A 102 -8.97 -2.00 -23.00
CA PHE A 102 -10.13 -1.59 -22.21
C PHE A 102 -11.37 -2.44 -22.54
N ALA A 103 -11.52 -2.86 -23.79
CA ALA A 103 -12.59 -3.78 -24.23
C ALA A 103 -12.54 -5.17 -23.57
N GLU A 104 -11.37 -5.59 -23.07
CA GLU A 104 -11.18 -6.86 -22.35
C GLU A 104 -11.46 -6.74 -20.84
N VAL A 105 -11.74 -5.55 -20.33
CA VAL A 105 -12.23 -5.38 -18.96
C VAL A 105 -13.66 -5.92 -18.89
N GLU A 106 -13.89 -6.94 -18.10
CA GLU A 106 -15.20 -7.58 -17.89
C GLU A 106 -16.08 -6.71 -17.00
N GLY A 107 -15.51 -6.24 -15.90
CA GLY A 107 -16.24 -5.44 -14.92
C GLY A 107 -15.35 -4.80 -13.88
N VAL A 108 -15.99 -4.03 -12.99
CA VAL A 108 -15.33 -3.33 -11.90
C VAL A 108 -16.10 -3.48 -10.59
N ASP A 109 -15.38 -3.62 -9.48
CA ASP A 109 -15.95 -3.45 -8.14
C ASP A 109 -15.60 -2.05 -7.60
N ALA A 110 -16.60 -1.18 -7.61
CA ALA A 110 -16.50 0.20 -7.17
C ALA A 110 -17.06 0.46 -5.77
N ARG A 111 -17.44 -0.58 -5.00
CA ARG A 111 -18.05 -0.43 -3.67
C ARG A 111 -17.19 0.40 -2.72
N ARG A 112 -15.87 0.32 -2.84
CA ARG A 112 -14.90 1.05 -2.01
C ARG A 112 -14.35 2.31 -2.68
N TRP A 113 -14.81 2.62 -3.88
CA TRP A 113 -14.33 3.78 -4.63
C TRP A 113 -14.63 5.10 -3.93
N LYS A 114 -15.92 5.36 -3.62
CA LYS A 114 -16.34 6.61 -2.96
C LYS A 114 -15.76 6.81 -1.57
N SER A 115 -15.57 5.73 -0.80
CA SER A 115 -15.12 5.82 0.59
C SER A 115 -13.61 5.73 0.77
N LYS A 116 -12.91 4.99 -0.09
CA LYS A 116 -11.48 4.68 0.06
C LYS A 116 -10.64 4.94 -1.19
N GLY A 117 -11.23 5.36 -2.31
CA GLY A 117 -10.52 5.54 -3.56
C GLY A 117 -9.94 4.24 -4.13
N ILE A 118 -10.58 3.09 -3.84
CA ILE A 118 -10.14 1.76 -4.27
C ILE A 118 -11.12 1.23 -5.30
N LEU A 119 -10.60 0.87 -6.48
CA LEU A 119 -11.30 0.18 -7.56
C LEU A 119 -10.64 -1.17 -7.83
N VAL A 120 -11.43 -2.24 -7.87
CA VAL A 120 -10.97 -3.55 -8.34
C VAL A 120 -11.43 -3.73 -9.77
N VAL A 121 -10.51 -4.07 -10.66
CA VAL A 121 -10.76 -4.25 -12.09
C VAL A 121 -10.62 -5.74 -12.41
N TYR A 122 -11.60 -6.30 -13.10
CA TYR A 122 -11.63 -7.70 -13.54
C TYR A 122 -11.54 -7.75 -15.06
N ALA A 123 -10.63 -8.58 -15.57
CA ALA A 123 -10.47 -8.82 -17.00
C ALA A 123 -11.12 -10.15 -17.41
N LYS A 124 -11.57 -10.25 -18.65
CA LYS A 124 -12.20 -11.45 -19.24
C LYS A 124 -11.34 -12.70 -19.19
N ASP A 125 -10.03 -12.55 -19.12
CA ASP A 125 -9.05 -13.64 -19.02
C ASP A 125 -8.81 -14.10 -17.57
N GLY A 126 -9.58 -13.61 -16.61
CA GLY A 126 -9.51 -13.96 -15.20
C GLY A 126 -8.47 -13.15 -14.41
N ARG A 127 -7.69 -12.28 -15.06
CA ARG A 127 -6.81 -11.34 -14.34
C ARG A 127 -7.63 -10.33 -13.57
N HIS A 128 -7.11 -9.91 -12.42
CA HIS A 128 -7.68 -8.79 -11.68
C HIS A 128 -6.56 -7.94 -11.07
N PHE A 129 -6.81 -6.66 -10.90
CA PHE A 129 -5.90 -5.76 -10.23
C PHE A 129 -6.62 -4.65 -9.48
N ILE A 130 -5.91 -3.99 -8.56
CA ILE A 130 -6.45 -2.97 -7.69
C ILE A 130 -5.81 -1.64 -8.03
N LEU A 131 -6.64 -0.65 -8.33
CA LEU A 131 -6.26 0.76 -8.40
C LEU A 131 -6.55 1.43 -7.07
N ASP A 132 -5.56 2.14 -6.53
CA ASP A 132 -5.64 2.81 -5.25
C ASP A 132 -5.07 4.22 -5.39
N THR A 133 -5.94 5.22 -5.19
CA THR A 133 -5.61 6.64 -5.34
C THR A 133 -4.69 7.18 -4.24
N TRP A 134 -4.64 6.50 -3.08
CA TRP A 134 -3.74 6.88 -2.00
C TRP A 134 -2.28 6.54 -2.30
N HIS A 135 -2.08 5.39 -2.93
CA HIS A 135 -0.75 4.90 -3.24
C HIS A 135 -0.18 5.46 -4.55
N HIS A 136 -1.05 5.80 -5.50
CA HIS A 136 -0.62 6.15 -6.87
C HIS A 136 -1.33 7.39 -7.40
N THR A 137 -0.53 8.32 -7.94
CA THR A 137 -1.03 9.39 -8.81
C THR A 137 -1.39 8.82 -10.17
N GLY A 138 -2.41 9.39 -10.83
CA GLY A 138 -2.94 8.88 -12.09
C GLY A 138 -3.98 7.75 -11.92
N ALA A 139 -4.08 7.16 -10.71
CA ALA A 139 -5.04 6.08 -10.46
C ALA A 139 -6.51 6.55 -10.56
N LYS A 140 -6.78 7.82 -10.24
CA LYS A 140 -8.12 8.38 -10.32
C LYS A 140 -8.58 8.51 -11.77
N GLU A 141 -7.76 9.12 -12.62
CA GLU A 141 -8.05 9.31 -14.04
C GLU A 141 -8.25 7.97 -14.75
N LEU A 142 -7.39 7.00 -14.45
CA LEU A 142 -7.52 5.67 -15.03
C LEU A 142 -8.79 4.96 -14.56
N ALA A 143 -9.11 5.05 -13.27
CA ALA A 143 -10.30 4.42 -12.72
C ALA A 143 -11.59 5.01 -13.30
N GLU A 144 -11.66 6.34 -13.45
CA GLU A 144 -12.78 7.04 -14.08
C GLU A 144 -12.95 6.60 -15.54
N LYS A 145 -11.85 6.56 -16.31
CA LYS A 145 -11.86 6.08 -17.70
C LYS A 145 -12.38 4.64 -17.80
N ILE A 146 -11.90 3.72 -16.94
CA ILE A 146 -12.35 2.33 -16.93
C ILE A 146 -13.84 2.24 -16.57
N MET A 147 -14.29 2.97 -15.55
CA MET A 147 -15.69 2.96 -15.13
C MET A 147 -16.62 3.48 -16.22
N ASP A 148 -16.22 4.55 -16.93
CA ASP A 148 -17.01 5.14 -18.01
C ASP A 148 -17.08 4.19 -19.22
N ASP A 149 -15.97 3.56 -19.59
CA ASP A 149 -15.94 2.59 -20.67
C ASP A 149 -16.80 1.34 -20.37
N VAL A 150 -16.76 0.82 -19.15
CA VAL A 150 -17.60 -0.31 -18.72
C VAL A 150 -19.08 0.09 -18.73
N ARG A 151 -19.43 1.31 -18.26
CA ARG A 151 -20.81 1.82 -18.28
C ARG A 151 -21.34 1.97 -19.71
N ALA A 152 -20.54 2.57 -20.59
CA ALA A 152 -20.93 2.76 -21.99
C ALA A 152 -21.24 1.42 -22.67
N ARG A 153 -20.40 0.39 -22.44
CA ARG A 153 -20.64 -0.94 -23.00
C ARG A 153 -21.86 -1.63 -22.39
N THR A 154 -22.11 -1.46 -21.10
CA THR A 154 -23.29 -2.04 -20.44
C THR A 154 -24.56 -1.39 -20.96
N ALA A 155 -24.56 -0.05 -21.13
CA ALA A 155 -25.70 0.67 -21.70
C ALA A 155 -25.99 0.26 -23.15
N ALA A 156 -24.96 0.04 -23.97
CA ALA A 156 -25.11 -0.42 -25.35
C ALA A 156 -25.61 -1.88 -25.48
N ALA A 157 -25.31 -2.71 -24.47
CA ALA A 157 -25.74 -4.11 -24.43
C ALA A 157 -27.15 -4.31 -23.91
N THR A 158 -27.80 -3.27 -23.33
CA THR A 158 -29.18 -3.34 -22.86
C THR A 158 -30.08 -2.90 -24.02
N PRO A 159 -30.73 -3.81 -24.80
CA PRO A 159 -31.66 -3.41 -25.83
C PRO A 159 -32.82 -2.69 -25.16
N SER A 160 -33.27 -1.58 -25.76
CA SER A 160 -34.48 -0.85 -25.33
C SER A 160 -35.68 -1.77 -25.47
N SER A 161 -35.97 -2.56 -24.46
CA SER A 161 -37.20 -3.32 -24.35
C SER A 161 -38.27 -2.37 -23.88
N GLY A 162 -38.98 -1.73 -24.82
CA GLY A 162 -40.04 -0.81 -24.43
C GLY A 162 -40.61 -0.01 -25.58
N ALA A 163 -41.19 -0.69 -26.57
CA ALA A 163 -42.33 -0.08 -27.29
C ALA A 163 -43.53 -1.00 -27.01
N PRO A 164 -44.50 -0.62 -26.16
CA PRO A 164 -45.82 -1.25 -26.20
C PRO A 164 -46.51 -0.82 -27.48
N ALA A 165 -46.97 -1.80 -28.26
CA ALA A 165 -47.85 -1.61 -29.36
C ALA A 165 -49.28 -1.23 -28.88
#